data_1ee456d383fbf89add662a0ca44ba226
#
_entry.id   1ee456d383fbf89add662a0ca44ba226
#
_cell.length_a   1.000
_cell.length_b   1.000
_cell.length_c   1.000
_cell.angle_alpha   90.00
_cell.angle_beta   90.00
_cell.angle_gamma   90.00
#
_symmetry.space_group_name_H-M   'P 1'
#
loop_
_entity.id
_entity.type
_entity.pdbx_description
1 polymer ?
#
loop_
_entity_poly.entity_id
_entity_poly.type
_entity_poly.pdbx_seq_one_letter_code
_entity_poly.pdbx_strand_id
1 'polypeptide(L)'
;LNFIKITTFCGLPHKFTLLLIIYKTERNIMNESAVNNPILKENELTRAILAGVDTGEYDAEISMDELEELAETAGAVTVCRIIQKRPAIESATILGEGKIEELSAAAKDLDAQLIIFDMELSSSQIRNIEDITSVRVIDRTMLILDIFAGRAVTNEGKLQVELAQLKYRLPRLMGIGTSLSRLGGGIGTRGPGETQLETDRRHIRRRIDKLSDELKELEKRRDLSRRRRKKDSVCVGAIVGYTNAGKSTLLNALTGAGVLAEDKLFATLDLTSRAIELPDGRSFTLVDTVGLIRRLPHHLVEAFKSTLEEAASADIILHVCDASDPEAREKAQTTLSLLSELGCGEIPVITVLNKCDKLDYELPPAENTVMISAKNGTGFDELLKAISDNLTDK
;
A
#
# COMPACT_ATOMS: atom_id res chain seq x y z
N LEU A 1 14.35 -20.45 38.72
CA LEU A 1 13.37 -21.24 39.52
C LEU A 1 12.22 -20.33 39.96
N ASN A 2 11.18 -20.21 39.14
CA ASN A 2 9.89 -19.69 39.57
C ASN A 2 8.80 -20.60 39.05
N PHE A 3 8.20 -21.33 39.96
CA PHE A 3 7.05 -22.20 39.76
C PHE A 3 5.81 -21.34 39.45
N ILE A 4 5.25 -21.46 38.26
CA ILE A 4 3.93 -20.93 37.92
C ILE A 4 2.91 -22.00 38.30
N LYS A 5 2.06 -21.70 39.29
CA LYS A 5 0.91 -22.51 39.68
C LYS A 5 -0.07 -22.65 38.50
N ILE A 6 -0.21 -23.89 38.02
CA ILE A 6 -1.26 -24.28 37.09
C ILE A 6 -2.52 -24.57 37.90
N THR A 7 -3.49 -23.68 37.85
CA THR A 7 -4.85 -23.95 38.32
C THR A 7 -5.57 -24.78 37.27
N THR A 8 -5.81 -26.02 37.60
CA THR A 8 -6.57 -26.99 36.82
C THR A 8 -8.03 -26.56 36.75
N PHE A 9 -8.50 -26.15 35.54
CA PHE A 9 -9.93 -26.02 35.26
C PHE A 9 -10.44 -27.36 34.74
N CYS A 10 -11.17 -28.05 35.61
CA CYS A 10 -11.80 -29.34 35.34
C CYS A 10 -13.04 -29.10 34.47
N GLY A 11 -13.14 -29.73 33.27
CA GLY A 11 -14.40 -29.83 32.56
C GLY A 11 -14.46 -29.68 31.05
N LEU A 12 -13.36 -29.80 30.30
CA LEU A 12 -13.42 -29.82 28.82
C LEU A 12 -12.81 -31.10 28.23
N PRO A 13 -13.45 -31.74 27.23
CA PRO A 13 -12.94 -32.98 26.66
C PRO A 13 -11.59 -32.81 25.97
N HIS A 14 -10.70 -33.79 26.18
CA HIS A 14 -9.30 -33.82 25.73
C HIS A 14 -9.02 -33.43 24.28
N LYS A 15 -10.01 -33.48 23.39
CA LYS A 15 -9.88 -33.05 21.98
C LYS A 15 -9.81 -31.52 21.80
N PHE A 16 -10.44 -30.78 22.71
CA PHE A 16 -10.42 -29.30 22.63
C PHE A 16 -9.11 -28.69 23.15
N THR A 17 -8.49 -29.35 24.13
CA THR A 17 -7.21 -28.90 24.71
C THR A 17 -6.07 -29.07 23.71
N LEU A 18 -6.08 -30.13 22.89
CA LEU A 18 -5.09 -30.37 21.84
C LEU A 18 -5.27 -29.35 20.69
N LEU A 19 -6.52 -29.05 20.29
CA LEU A 19 -6.80 -28.04 19.27
C LEU A 19 -6.38 -26.64 19.70
N LEU A 20 -6.57 -26.30 20.98
CA LEU A 20 -6.15 -24.99 21.53
C LEU A 20 -4.62 -24.86 21.62
N ILE A 21 -3.92 -25.97 21.91
CA ILE A 21 -2.46 -26.01 21.93
C ILE A 21 -1.91 -25.92 20.50
N ILE A 22 -2.48 -26.63 19.54
CA ILE A 22 -2.10 -26.55 18.11
C ILE A 22 -2.39 -25.13 17.60
N TYR A 23 -3.55 -24.54 17.91
CA TYR A 23 -3.91 -23.18 17.52
C TYR A 23 -3.01 -22.10 18.14
N LYS A 24 -2.58 -22.30 19.41
CA LYS A 24 -1.61 -21.42 20.07
C LYS A 24 -0.19 -21.61 19.52
N THR A 25 0.20 -22.84 19.17
CA THR A 25 1.53 -23.12 18.60
C THR A 25 1.61 -22.62 17.15
N GLU A 26 0.56 -22.80 16.34
CA GLU A 26 0.49 -22.21 15.01
C GLU A 26 0.44 -20.67 15.05
N ARG A 27 -0.27 -20.07 16.02
CA ARG A 27 -0.31 -18.63 16.22
C ARG A 27 1.03 -18.06 16.70
N ASN A 28 1.80 -18.78 17.52
CA ASN A 28 3.14 -18.38 17.93
C ASN A 28 4.16 -18.55 16.82
N ILE A 29 4.10 -19.60 16.01
CA ILE A 29 4.99 -19.79 14.84
C ILE A 29 4.64 -18.76 13.75
N MET A 30 3.35 -18.43 13.57
CA MET A 30 2.91 -17.37 12.64
C MET A 30 3.21 -15.97 13.19
N ASN A 31 3.14 -15.75 14.50
CA ASN A 31 3.50 -14.47 15.11
C ASN A 31 5.02 -14.23 15.18
N GLU A 32 5.85 -15.25 15.37
CA GLU A 32 7.31 -15.07 15.34
C GLU A 32 7.85 -14.81 13.91
N SER A 33 7.16 -15.27 12.86
CA SER A 33 7.54 -14.97 11.47
C SER A 33 6.80 -13.77 10.87
N ALA A 34 5.66 -13.34 11.45
CA ALA A 34 4.84 -12.23 10.95
C ALA A 34 4.95 -10.95 11.81
N VAL A 35 5.54 -10.99 12.98
CA VAL A 35 5.56 -9.88 13.95
C VAL A 35 6.97 -9.55 14.42
N ASN A 36 7.88 -9.36 13.51
CA ASN A 36 8.93 -8.37 13.69
C ASN A 36 8.69 -7.22 12.73
N ASN A 37 7.56 -6.56 12.87
CA ASN A 37 7.35 -5.25 12.29
C ASN A 37 7.93 -4.22 13.31
N PRO A 38 9.17 -3.73 13.16
CA PRO A 38 9.81 -2.89 14.16
C PRO A 38 9.25 -1.48 14.18
N ILE A 39 8.44 -1.11 13.18
CA ILE A 39 7.79 0.21 13.10
C ILE A 39 6.63 0.31 14.10
N LEU A 40 6.09 -0.81 14.61
CA LEU A 40 4.92 -0.83 15.50
C LEU A 40 5.25 -1.25 16.93
N LYS A 41 6.41 -0.92 17.50
CA LYS A 41 6.59 -0.90 18.94
C LYS A 41 5.87 0.32 19.50
N GLU A 42 4.74 0.09 20.17
CA GLU A 42 4.03 1.11 20.93
C GLU A 42 5.01 1.91 21.81
N ASN A 43 5.10 3.22 21.52
CA ASN A 43 5.70 4.32 22.29
C ASN A 43 7.08 4.88 21.90
N GLU A 44 7.81 4.37 20.90
CA GLU A 44 8.99 5.11 20.40
C GLU A 44 8.91 5.26 18.88
N LEU A 45 8.96 6.51 18.38
CA LEU A 45 9.01 6.79 16.94
C LEU A 45 10.31 6.24 16.36
N THR A 46 10.21 5.34 15.38
CA THR A 46 11.38 4.74 14.71
C THR A 46 12.16 5.79 13.94
N ARG A 47 13.43 5.99 14.28
CA ARG A 47 14.31 6.94 13.61
C ARG A 47 14.80 6.35 12.29
N ALA A 48 14.45 6.96 11.16
CA ALA A 48 14.76 6.47 9.84
C ALA A 48 15.68 7.42 9.05
N ILE A 49 16.63 6.85 8.29
CA ILE A 49 17.37 7.55 7.24
C ILE A 49 16.75 7.16 5.90
N LEU A 50 16.45 8.16 5.08
CA LEU A 50 16.01 7.95 3.71
C LEU A 50 17.21 7.98 2.77
N ALA A 51 17.32 7.00 1.87
CA ALA A 51 18.43 6.87 0.95
C ALA A 51 17.94 6.66 -0.49
N GLY A 52 18.61 7.30 -1.46
CA GLY A 52 18.25 7.17 -2.86
C GLY A 52 19.40 7.52 -3.81
N VAL A 53 19.20 7.21 -5.08
CA VAL A 53 20.12 7.56 -6.17
C VAL A 53 19.36 8.39 -7.20
N ASP A 54 19.91 9.56 -7.52
CA ASP A 54 19.45 10.36 -8.64
C ASP A 54 20.17 9.89 -9.90
N THR A 55 19.45 9.16 -10.76
CA THR A 55 19.93 8.71 -12.08
C THR A 55 19.58 9.68 -13.18
N GLY A 56 18.80 10.72 -12.89
CA GLY A 56 18.28 11.67 -13.86
C GLY A 56 17.03 11.18 -14.62
N GLU A 57 16.50 10.01 -14.29
CA GLU A 57 15.26 9.49 -14.90
C GLU A 57 14.01 10.15 -14.32
N TYR A 58 14.08 10.66 -13.11
CA TYR A 58 13.01 11.34 -12.38
C TYR A 58 13.59 12.35 -11.40
N ASP A 59 12.75 13.25 -10.88
CA ASP A 59 13.16 14.16 -9.83
C ASP A 59 13.31 13.43 -8.50
N ALA A 60 14.55 13.27 -8.04
CA ALA A 60 14.88 12.52 -6.85
C ALA A 60 14.47 13.24 -5.56
N GLU A 61 14.46 14.58 -5.54
CA GLU A 61 14.03 15.37 -4.38
C GLU A 61 12.53 15.19 -4.13
N ILE A 62 11.73 15.32 -5.19
CA ILE A 62 10.27 15.10 -5.13
C ILE A 62 9.95 13.66 -4.70
N SER A 63 10.70 12.68 -5.23
CA SER A 63 10.51 11.28 -4.83
C SER A 63 10.87 11.04 -3.37
N MET A 64 11.88 11.75 -2.86
CA MET A 64 12.31 11.68 -1.48
C MET A 64 11.31 12.36 -0.53
N ASP A 65 10.66 13.47 -0.95
CA ASP A 65 9.58 14.11 -0.19
C ASP A 65 8.40 13.14 -0.02
N GLU A 66 8.01 12.46 -1.10
CA GLU A 66 6.94 11.44 -1.03
C GLU A 66 7.34 10.24 -0.16
N LEU A 67 8.63 9.81 -0.21
CA LEU A 67 9.13 8.74 0.66
C LEU A 67 9.09 9.13 2.14
N GLU A 68 9.35 10.39 2.46
CA GLU A 68 9.24 10.91 3.83
C GLU A 68 7.80 10.89 4.33
N GLU A 69 6.83 11.33 3.52
CA GLU A 69 5.41 11.23 3.86
C GLU A 69 4.95 9.77 4.07
N LEU A 70 5.51 8.83 3.28
CA LEU A 70 5.27 7.40 3.48
C LEU A 70 5.86 6.91 4.81
N ALA A 71 7.09 7.32 5.14
CA ALA A 71 7.74 6.96 6.39
C ALA A 71 6.98 7.48 7.60
N GLU A 72 6.52 8.74 7.58
CA GLU A 72 5.67 9.33 8.62
C GLU A 72 4.33 8.58 8.76
N THR A 73 3.72 8.22 7.64
CA THR A 73 2.48 7.43 7.62
C THR A 73 2.67 6.07 8.29
N ALA A 74 3.85 5.45 8.13
CA ALA A 74 4.23 4.20 8.78
C ALA A 74 4.67 4.37 10.24
N GLY A 75 4.71 5.59 10.77
CA GLY A 75 5.12 5.88 12.16
C GLY A 75 6.64 6.00 12.36
N ALA A 76 7.40 6.25 11.30
CA ALA A 76 8.82 6.56 11.38
C ALA A 76 9.06 8.08 11.34
N VAL A 77 10.18 8.52 11.91
CA VAL A 77 10.65 9.91 11.84
C VAL A 77 11.92 9.97 11.02
N THR A 78 11.91 10.75 9.96
CA THR A 78 13.10 10.99 9.13
C THR A 78 14.09 11.84 9.87
N VAL A 79 15.30 11.30 10.10
CA VAL A 79 16.39 12.00 10.78
C VAL A 79 17.45 12.50 9.81
N CYS A 80 17.53 11.92 8.61
CA CYS A 80 18.46 12.33 7.56
C CYS A 80 17.97 11.84 6.19
N ARG A 81 18.30 12.59 5.12
CA ARG A 81 18.12 12.19 3.74
C ARG A 81 19.47 12.11 3.06
N ILE A 82 19.74 11.04 2.33
CA ILE A 82 21.00 10.83 1.61
C ILE A 82 20.68 10.49 0.17
N ILE A 83 20.96 11.43 -0.74
CA ILE A 83 20.80 11.25 -2.18
C ILE A 83 22.18 11.26 -2.83
N GLN A 84 22.44 10.30 -3.71
CA GLN A 84 23.65 10.28 -4.52
C GLN A 84 23.32 10.45 -6.00
N LYS A 85 23.87 11.48 -6.63
CA LYS A 85 23.73 11.67 -8.08
C LYS A 85 24.73 10.80 -8.84
N ARG A 86 24.22 9.87 -9.65
CA ARG A 86 25.03 8.94 -10.43
C ARG A 86 24.27 8.53 -11.70
N PRO A 87 24.99 8.27 -12.82
CA PRO A 87 24.37 7.80 -14.05
C PRO A 87 23.81 6.36 -13.96
N ALA A 88 24.27 5.59 -12.98
CA ALA A 88 23.80 4.21 -12.74
C ALA A 88 23.96 3.82 -11.27
N ILE A 89 23.12 2.92 -10.80
CA ILE A 89 23.17 2.33 -9.46
C ILE A 89 24.34 1.37 -9.32
N GLU A 90 24.91 1.27 -8.10
CA GLU A 90 25.92 0.25 -7.79
C GLU A 90 25.23 -1.11 -7.58
N SER A 91 25.77 -2.14 -8.20
CA SER A 91 25.13 -3.47 -8.21
C SER A 91 25.06 -4.12 -6.82
N ALA A 92 26.03 -3.84 -5.95
CA ALA A 92 26.16 -4.47 -4.64
C ALA A 92 25.40 -3.74 -3.53
N THR A 93 25.34 -2.41 -3.57
CA THR A 93 24.90 -1.56 -2.45
C THR A 93 24.00 -0.40 -2.87
N ILE A 94 23.67 -0.29 -4.15
CA ILE A 94 22.94 0.83 -4.76
C ILE A 94 23.75 2.12 -4.74
N LEU A 95 24.31 2.51 -3.60
CA LEU A 95 25.20 3.65 -3.40
C LEU A 95 26.64 3.24 -3.65
N GLY A 96 27.47 4.18 -4.12
CA GLY A 96 28.91 3.98 -4.23
C GLY A 96 29.59 3.87 -2.86
N GLU A 97 30.80 3.31 -2.84
CA GLU A 97 31.57 2.94 -1.63
C GLU A 97 31.66 4.11 -0.61
N GLY A 98 32.10 5.29 -1.03
CA GLY A 98 32.20 6.44 -0.12
C GLY A 98 30.83 6.92 0.41
N LYS A 99 29.75 6.77 -0.38
CA LYS A 99 28.40 7.19 0.06
C LYS A 99 27.76 6.20 1.01
N ILE A 100 28.05 4.89 0.87
CA ILE A 100 27.58 3.88 1.81
C ILE A 100 28.31 3.99 3.16
N GLU A 101 29.60 4.40 3.17
CA GLU A 101 30.33 4.71 4.39
C GLU A 101 29.74 5.94 5.10
N GLU A 102 29.41 7.00 4.34
CA GLU A 102 28.71 8.19 4.86
C GLU A 102 27.36 7.81 5.48
N LEU A 103 26.58 6.95 4.80
CA LEU A 103 25.32 6.43 5.32
C LEU A 103 25.51 5.65 6.62
N SER A 104 26.57 4.83 6.70
CA SER A 104 26.90 4.05 7.90
C SER A 104 27.30 4.95 9.07
N ALA A 105 28.11 5.99 8.82
CA ALA A 105 28.47 6.98 9.83
C ALA A 105 27.23 7.76 10.32
N ALA A 106 26.42 8.28 9.40
CA ALA A 106 25.18 8.99 9.74
C ALA A 106 24.20 8.13 10.54
N ALA A 107 24.08 6.85 10.19
CA ALA A 107 23.21 5.92 10.91
C ALA A 107 23.63 5.75 12.37
N LYS A 108 24.93 5.69 12.62
CA LYS A 108 25.48 5.57 13.95
C LYS A 108 25.38 6.89 14.74
N ASP A 109 25.72 8.02 14.12
CA ASP A 109 25.74 9.34 14.78
C ASP A 109 24.32 9.82 15.14
N LEU A 110 23.34 9.48 14.30
CA LEU A 110 21.95 9.85 14.50
C LEU A 110 21.13 8.78 15.23
N ASP A 111 21.74 7.69 15.67
CA ASP A 111 21.04 6.55 16.29
C ASP A 111 19.83 6.08 15.46
N ALA A 112 20.06 5.90 14.16
CA ALA A 112 19.02 5.45 13.24
C ALA A 112 18.76 3.96 13.42
N GLN A 113 17.49 3.59 13.47
CA GLN A 113 17.03 2.21 13.65
C GLN A 113 16.61 1.57 12.33
N LEU A 114 16.43 2.39 11.30
CA LEU A 114 15.93 1.97 10.00
C LEU A 114 16.57 2.80 8.89
N ILE A 115 16.88 2.15 7.77
CA ILE A 115 17.24 2.82 6.52
C ILE A 115 16.20 2.43 5.47
N ILE A 116 15.64 3.42 4.77
CA ILE A 116 14.60 3.24 3.76
C ILE A 116 15.14 3.71 2.41
N PHE A 117 15.18 2.81 1.43
CA PHE A 117 15.61 3.14 0.07
C PHE A 117 14.43 3.49 -0.82
N ASP A 118 14.58 4.55 -1.62
CA ASP A 118 13.57 5.02 -2.59
C ASP A 118 13.52 4.18 -3.87
N MET A 119 13.92 2.95 -3.83
CA MET A 119 13.85 1.99 -4.94
C MET A 119 13.77 0.57 -4.41
N GLU A 120 13.38 -0.36 -5.28
CA GLU A 120 13.39 -1.78 -4.91
C GLU A 120 14.81 -2.33 -4.75
N LEU A 121 15.02 -3.12 -3.70
CA LEU A 121 16.27 -3.76 -3.39
C LEU A 121 16.19 -5.28 -3.60
N SER A 122 17.28 -5.85 -4.12
CA SER A 122 17.47 -7.30 -4.10
C SER A 122 17.87 -7.76 -2.68
N SER A 123 17.69 -9.05 -2.40
CA SER A 123 18.11 -9.63 -1.10
C SER A 123 19.60 -9.47 -0.82
N SER A 124 20.44 -9.52 -1.85
CA SER A 124 21.89 -9.32 -1.72
C SER A 124 22.22 -7.88 -1.38
N GLN A 125 21.55 -6.92 -2.00
CA GLN A 125 21.74 -5.50 -1.69
C GLN A 125 21.32 -5.17 -0.26
N ILE A 126 20.14 -5.61 0.17
CA ILE A 126 19.67 -5.43 1.54
C ILE A 126 20.74 -5.94 2.52
N ARG A 127 21.19 -7.20 2.35
CA ARG A 127 22.19 -7.79 3.24
C ARG A 127 23.51 -7.02 3.22
N ASN A 128 24.04 -6.71 2.04
CA ASN A 128 25.33 -6.00 1.94
C ASN A 128 25.27 -4.64 2.67
N ILE A 129 24.13 -3.94 2.53
CA ILE A 129 23.94 -2.66 3.20
C ILE A 129 23.79 -2.85 4.72
N GLU A 130 22.99 -3.84 5.16
CA GLU A 130 22.85 -4.17 6.59
C GLU A 130 24.18 -4.62 7.22
N ASP A 131 24.99 -5.41 6.52
CA ASP A 131 26.32 -5.85 6.98
C ASP A 131 27.27 -4.66 7.18
N ILE A 132 27.18 -3.63 6.33
CA ILE A 132 28.02 -2.42 6.41
C ILE A 132 27.51 -1.45 7.48
N THR A 133 26.21 -1.21 7.51
CA THR A 133 25.60 -0.18 8.37
C THR A 133 25.24 -0.69 9.75
N SER A 134 25.08 -1.99 9.93
CA SER A 134 24.52 -2.66 11.12
C SER A 134 23.13 -2.15 11.49
N VAL A 135 22.40 -1.56 10.53
CA VAL A 135 21.04 -1.05 10.69
C VAL A 135 20.12 -1.80 9.74
N ARG A 136 18.90 -2.05 10.15
CA ARG A 136 17.88 -2.69 9.32
C ARG A 136 17.58 -1.85 8.08
N VAL A 137 17.45 -2.53 6.95
CA VAL A 137 17.17 -1.91 5.65
C VAL A 137 15.86 -2.41 5.07
N ILE A 138 15.03 -1.49 4.63
CA ILE A 138 13.84 -1.76 3.84
C ILE A 138 13.85 -0.91 2.57
N ASP A 139 13.02 -1.28 1.62
CA ASP A 139 12.79 -0.50 0.41
C ASP A 139 11.39 0.11 0.39
N ARG A 140 11.15 1.02 -0.57
CA ARG A 140 9.87 1.71 -0.77
C ARG A 140 8.69 0.74 -0.85
N THR A 141 8.86 -0.39 -1.52
CA THR A 141 7.82 -1.42 -1.65
C THR A 141 7.44 -2.04 -0.33
N MET A 142 8.44 -2.38 0.49
CA MET A 142 8.21 -2.95 1.81
C MET A 142 7.52 -1.96 2.73
N LEU A 143 7.92 -0.68 2.67
CA LEU A 143 7.29 0.40 3.43
C LEU A 143 5.79 0.54 3.08
N ILE A 144 5.45 0.56 1.78
CA ILE A 144 4.06 0.64 1.32
C ILE A 144 3.26 -0.58 1.79
N LEU A 145 3.82 -1.78 1.69
CA LEU A 145 3.17 -3.01 2.18
C LEU A 145 2.92 -2.99 3.69
N ASP A 146 3.81 -2.39 4.47
CA ASP A 146 3.65 -2.24 5.91
C ASP A 146 2.54 -1.23 6.24
N ILE A 147 2.45 -0.10 5.50
CA ILE A 147 1.33 0.84 5.61
C ILE A 147 0.01 0.13 5.31
N PHE A 148 -0.04 -0.64 4.23
CA PHE A 148 -1.24 -1.37 3.84
C PHE A 148 -1.65 -2.43 4.88
N ALA A 149 -0.68 -3.12 5.50
CA ALA A 149 -0.96 -4.07 6.57
C ALA A 149 -1.61 -3.40 7.80
N GLY A 150 -1.20 -2.18 8.12
CA GLY A 150 -1.81 -1.38 9.17
C GLY A 150 -3.20 -0.83 8.84
N ARG A 151 -3.51 -0.65 7.54
CA ARG A 151 -4.77 -0.05 7.07
C ARG A 151 -5.85 -1.05 6.67
N ALA A 152 -5.49 -2.30 6.37
CA ALA A 152 -6.43 -3.35 5.98
C ALA A 152 -7.38 -3.70 7.13
N VAL A 153 -8.65 -3.32 7.01
CA VAL A 153 -9.71 -3.61 8.00
C VAL A 153 -10.51 -4.83 7.56
N THR A 154 -10.89 -4.89 6.27
CA THR A 154 -11.70 -5.98 5.73
C THR A 154 -10.92 -7.29 5.62
N ASN A 155 -11.64 -8.41 5.63
CA ASN A 155 -11.02 -9.72 5.42
C ASN A 155 -10.36 -9.80 4.02
N GLU A 156 -10.98 -9.21 3.02
CA GLU A 156 -10.43 -9.18 1.65
C GLU A 156 -9.14 -8.37 1.59
N GLY A 157 -9.12 -7.13 2.13
CA GLY A 157 -7.93 -6.30 2.19
C GLY A 157 -6.78 -6.99 2.91
N LYS A 158 -7.06 -7.67 4.04
CA LYS A 158 -6.04 -8.44 4.78
C LYS A 158 -5.45 -9.59 3.95
N LEU A 159 -6.30 -10.34 3.23
CA LEU A 159 -5.84 -11.42 2.35
C LEU A 159 -4.99 -10.88 1.18
N GLN A 160 -5.39 -9.76 0.59
CA GLN A 160 -4.64 -9.12 -0.50
C GLN A 160 -3.26 -8.64 -0.02
N VAL A 161 -3.19 -7.96 1.11
CA VAL A 161 -1.93 -7.48 1.68
C VAL A 161 -1.03 -8.65 2.06
N GLU A 162 -1.55 -9.68 2.73
CA GLU A 162 -0.79 -10.88 3.07
C GLU A 162 -0.23 -11.56 1.81
N LEU A 163 -1.05 -11.71 0.77
CA LEU A 163 -0.61 -12.28 -0.51
C LEU A 163 0.51 -11.45 -1.14
N ALA A 164 0.37 -10.12 -1.17
CA ALA A 164 1.38 -9.22 -1.70
C ALA A 164 2.69 -9.31 -0.92
N GLN A 165 2.63 -9.29 0.41
CA GLN A 165 3.81 -9.44 1.28
C GLN A 165 4.52 -10.79 1.05
N LEU A 166 3.79 -11.89 0.93
CA LEU A 166 4.36 -13.21 0.70
C LEU A 166 4.98 -13.33 -0.70
N LYS A 167 4.31 -12.83 -1.75
CA LYS A 167 4.85 -12.76 -3.11
C LYS A 167 6.14 -11.94 -3.16
N TYR A 168 6.17 -10.82 -2.45
CA TYR A 168 7.34 -9.94 -2.38
C TYR A 168 8.51 -10.57 -1.62
N ARG A 169 8.25 -11.27 -0.50
CA ARG A 169 9.26 -11.93 0.33
C ARG A 169 9.82 -13.21 -0.29
N LEU A 170 9.00 -13.98 -1.02
CA LEU A 170 9.38 -15.30 -1.54
C LEU A 170 10.69 -15.30 -2.38
N PRO A 171 10.90 -14.42 -3.38
CA PRO A 171 12.16 -14.36 -4.12
C PRO A 171 13.33 -13.89 -3.23
N ARG A 172 13.06 -13.10 -2.21
CA ARG A 172 14.08 -12.54 -1.29
C ARG A 172 14.61 -13.53 -0.27
N LEU A 173 13.92 -14.63 -0.02
CA LEU A 173 14.41 -15.74 0.81
C LEU A 173 15.55 -16.55 0.16
N MET A 174 15.82 -16.34 -1.13
CA MET A 174 16.88 -17.09 -1.83
C MET A 174 18.30 -16.73 -1.38
N GLY A 175 18.52 -15.54 -0.81
CA GLY A 175 19.85 -15.07 -0.39
C GLY A 175 20.34 -15.61 0.97
N ILE A 176 19.46 -16.11 1.81
CA ILE A 176 19.77 -16.48 3.21
C ILE A 176 20.47 -17.87 3.28
N GLY A 177 20.18 -18.79 2.36
CA GLY A 177 20.69 -20.17 2.37
C GLY A 177 22.17 -20.34 2.08
N THR A 178 22.77 -19.44 1.31
CA THR A 178 24.19 -19.55 0.91
C THR A 178 25.17 -19.18 2.04
N SER A 179 24.76 -18.40 3.01
CA SER A 179 25.61 -18.06 4.17
C SER A 179 25.62 -19.18 5.22
N LEU A 180 24.50 -19.88 5.40
CA LEU A 180 24.40 -21.03 6.32
C LEU A 180 25.08 -22.29 5.77
N SER A 181 25.12 -22.48 4.45
CA SER A 181 25.80 -23.61 3.82
C SER A 181 27.33 -23.51 3.78
N ARG A 182 27.90 -22.30 3.96
CA ARG A 182 29.37 -22.10 4.09
C ARG A 182 29.96 -22.58 5.42
N LEU A 183 29.13 -22.73 6.46
CA LEU A 183 29.56 -23.21 7.79
C LEU A 183 29.54 -24.74 7.95
N GLY A 184 29.03 -25.49 6.97
CA GLY A 184 28.97 -26.95 6.99
C GLY A 184 29.67 -27.57 5.78
N GLY A 185 31.00 -27.53 5.77
CA GLY A 185 31.80 -28.08 4.67
C GLY A 185 31.68 -29.60 4.54
N GLY A 186 31.28 -30.06 3.38
CA GLY A 186 31.33 -31.45 2.94
C GLY A 186 30.72 -31.56 1.56
N ILE A 187 31.50 -32.04 0.57
CA ILE A 187 31.03 -32.33 -0.79
C ILE A 187 29.94 -33.41 -0.69
N GLY A 188 28.67 -33.04 -0.93
CA GLY A 188 27.57 -33.99 -1.11
C GLY A 188 26.55 -34.13 0.03
N THR A 189 26.68 -33.42 1.13
CA THR A 189 25.64 -33.42 2.21
C THR A 189 24.80 -32.16 2.14
N ARG A 190 23.50 -32.28 1.84
CA ARG A 190 22.49 -31.21 2.06
C ARG A 190 22.53 -30.86 3.53
N GLY A 191 23.02 -29.65 3.85
CA GLY A 191 23.08 -29.17 5.23
C GLY A 191 21.68 -28.93 5.81
N PRO A 192 21.49 -29.03 7.15
CA PRO A 192 20.19 -28.83 7.80
C PRO A 192 19.58 -27.44 7.52
N GLY A 193 20.40 -26.42 7.22
CA GLY A 193 19.92 -25.09 6.84
C GLY A 193 19.29 -25.01 5.46
N GLU A 194 19.76 -25.80 4.49
CA GLU A 194 19.21 -25.83 3.13
C GLU A 194 17.84 -26.52 3.11
N THR A 195 17.64 -27.55 3.90
CA THR A 195 16.35 -28.24 4.05
C THR A 195 15.31 -27.37 4.77
N GLN A 196 15.70 -26.58 5.75
CA GLN A 196 14.81 -25.67 6.46
C GLN A 196 14.31 -24.54 5.53
N LEU A 197 15.21 -23.92 4.81
CA LEU A 197 14.89 -22.84 3.84
C LEU A 197 13.98 -23.35 2.71
N GLU A 198 14.19 -24.56 2.22
CA GLU A 198 13.32 -25.17 1.21
C GLU A 198 11.95 -25.52 1.79
N THR A 199 11.89 -25.92 3.03
CA THR A 199 10.64 -26.18 3.76
C THR A 199 9.86 -24.87 3.94
N ASP A 200 10.49 -23.79 4.39
CA ASP A 200 9.88 -22.47 4.57
C ASP A 200 9.36 -21.93 3.23
N ARG A 201 10.13 -22.05 2.15
CA ARG A 201 9.66 -21.67 0.80
C ARG A 201 8.44 -22.47 0.35
N ARG A 202 8.40 -23.76 0.67
CA ARG A 202 7.25 -24.62 0.36
C ARG A 202 6.02 -24.20 1.15
N HIS A 203 6.18 -23.85 2.43
CA HIS A 203 5.10 -23.32 3.26
C HIS A 203 4.57 -22.00 2.70
N ILE A 204 5.44 -21.06 2.35
CA ILE A 204 5.05 -19.77 1.77
C ILE A 204 4.33 -19.98 0.43
N ARG A 205 4.82 -20.84 -0.46
CA ARG A 205 4.13 -21.13 -1.73
C ARG A 205 2.73 -21.69 -1.51
N ARG A 206 2.58 -22.67 -0.61
CA ARG A 206 1.25 -23.20 -0.26
C ARG A 206 0.32 -22.14 0.31
N ARG A 207 0.86 -21.21 1.10
CA ARG A 207 0.07 -20.10 1.63
C ARG A 207 -0.36 -19.13 0.54
N ILE A 208 0.54 -18.81 -0.40
CA ILE A 208 0.25 -18.01 -1.60
C ILE A 208 -0.88 -18.66 -2.41
N ASP A 209 -0.78 -19.95 -2.68
CA ASP A 209 -1.80 -20.68 -3.45
C ASP A 209 -3.16 -20.62 -2.76
N LYS A 210 -3.19 -20.90 -1.45
CA LYS A 210 -4.42 -20.83 -0.64
C LYS A 210 -5.05 -19.44 -0.65
N LEU A 211 -4.26 -18.39 -0.41
CA LEU A 211 -4.73 -17.00 -0.42
C LEU A 211 -5.26 -16.60 -1.81
N SER A 212 -4.58 -17.03 -2.87
CA SER A 212 -5.01 -16.78 -4.25
C SER A 212 -6.35 -17.42 -4.55
N ASP A 213 -6.60 -18.63 -4.04
CA ASP A 213 -7.89 -19.32 -4.23
C ASP A 213 -9.00 -18.66 -3.41
N GLU A 214 -8.73 -18.26 -2.16
CA GLU A 214 -9.67 -17.52 -1.33
C GLU A 214 -10.10 -16.18 -2.00
N LEU A 215 -9.13 -15.44 -2.56
CA LEU A 215 -9.39 -14.18 -3.28
C LEU A 215 -10.21 -14.40 -4.55
N LYS A 216 -9.93 -15.45 -5.34
CA LYS A 216 -10.76 -15.81 -6.52
C LYS A 216 -12.22 -16.10 -6.16
N GLU A 217 -12.47 -16.73 -5.02
CA GLU A 217 -13.84 -16.96 -4.56
C GLU A 217 -14.56 -15.65 -4.15
N LEU A 218 -13.82 -14.70 -3.55
CA LEU A 218 -14.36 -13.37 -3.25
C LEU A 218 -14.66 -12.58 -4.53
N GLU A 219 -13.80 -12.67 -5.54
CA GLU A 219 -13.98 -12.04 -6.85
C GLU A 219 -15.26 -12.56 -7.54
N LYS A 220 -15.49 -13.87 -7.56
CA LYS A 220 -16.73 -14.47 -8.11
C LYS A 220 -17.98 -13.91 -7.42
N ARG A 221 -17.95 -13.73 -6.11
CA ARG A 221 -19.09 -13.15 -5.36
C ARG A 221 -19.31 -11.68 -5.74
N ARG A 222 -18.24 -10.89 -5.93
CA ARG A 222 -18.34 -9.51 -6.42
C ARG A 222 -18.93 -9.44 -7.81
N ASP A 223 -18.52 -10.31 -8.73
CA ASP A 223 -19.07 -10.35 -10.08
C ASP A 223 -20.57 -10.64 -10.08
N LEU A 224 -21.03 -11.52 -9.21
CA LEU A 224 -22.47 -11.77 -9.04
C LEU A 224 -23.20 -10.52 -8.53
N SER A 225 -22.61 -9.78 -7.59
CA SER A 225 -23.17 -8.53 -7.07
C SER A 225 -23.19 -7.44 -8.14
N ARG A 226 -22.12 -7.31 -8.95
CA ARG A 226 -22.06 -6.38 -10.11
C ARG A 226 -23.17 -6.68 -11.13
N ARG A 227 -23.39 -7.97 -11.48
CA ARG A 227 -24.45 -8.37 -12.40
C ARG A 227 -25.84 -8.03 -11.87
N ARG A 228 -26.08 -8.12 -10.55
CA ARG A 228 -27.34 -7.70 -9.92
C ARG A 228 -27.51 -6.19 -10.02
N ARG A 229 -26.51 -5.39 -9.64
CA ARG A 229 -26.53 -3.91 -9.76
C ARG A 229 -26.86 -3.46 -11.19
N LYS A 230 -26.24 -4.09 -12.20
CA LYS A 230 -26.57 -3.82 -13.62
C LYS A 230 -28.03 -4.13 -13.99
N LYS A 231 -28.63 -5.17 -13.41
CA LYS A 231 -30.04 -5.48 -13.62
C LYS A 231 -30.97 -4.47 -12.96
N ASP A 232 -30.56 -3.95 -11.81
CA ASP A 232 -31.35 -2.99 -11.03
C ASP A 232 -31.13 -1.53 -11.53
N SER A 233 -30.40 -1.34 -12.65
CA SER A 233 -30.08 -0.04 -13.25
C SER A 233 -29.45 0.96 -12.27
N VAL A 234 -28.69 0.48 -11.28
CA VAL A 234 -27.96 1.35 -10.33
C VAL A 234 -26.67 1.79 -10.97
N CYS A 235 -26.52 3.10 -11.19
CA CYS A 235 -25.30 3.70 -11.71
C CYS A 235 -24.22 3.74 -10.63
N VAL A 236 -22.97 3.50 -11.03
CA VAL A 236 -21.80 3.44 -10.14
C VAL A 236 -20.74 4.44 -10.59
N GLY A 237 -20.28 5.28 -9.66
CA GLY A 237 -19.14 6.16 -9.87
C GLY A 237 -17.94 5.73 -9.02
N ALA A 238 -16.76 5.68 -9.62
CA ALA A 238 -15.52 5.42 -8.91
C ALA A 238 -14.76 6.71 -8.61
N ILE A 239 -14.38 6.91 -7.36
CA ILE A 239 -13.53 8.02 -6.95
C ILE A 239 -12.08 7.56 -7.05
N VAL A 240 -11.31 8.14 -7.95
CA VAL A 240 -9.90 7.81 -8.21
C VAL A 240 -9.06 9.08 -8.09
N GLY A 241 -7.82 8.94 -7.69
CA GLY A 241 -6.89 10.07 -7.60
C GLY A 241 -5.70 9.75 -6.74
N TYR A 242 -4.78 10.68 -6.70
CA TYR A 242 -3.55 10.55 -5.95
C TYR A 242 -3.82 10.40 -4.44
N THR A 243 -2.88 9.81 -3.69
CA THR A 243 -2.98 9.81 -2.22
C THR A 243 -3.10 11.23 -1.71
N ASN A 244 -3.86 11.40 -0.63
CA ASN A 244 -4.10 12.70 0.00
C ASN A 244 -4.82 13.77 -0.87
N ALA A 245 -5.37 13.42 -2.04
CA ALA A 245 -6.17 14.35 -2.85
C ALA A 245 -7.56 14.68 -2.23
N GLY A 246 -7.94 13.97 -1.16
CA GLY A 246 -9.20 14.19 -0.44
C GLY A 246 -10.36 13.32 -0.90
N LYS A 247 -10.11 12.16 -1.50
CA LYS A 247 -11.12 11.20 -1.98
C LYS A 247 -12.11 10.77 -0.89
N SER A 248 -11.60 10.28 0.23
CA SER A 248 -12.41 9.81 1.35
C SER A 248 -13.15 10.96 2.06
N THR A 249 -12.54 12.15 2.08
CA THR A 249 -13.19 13.37 2.57
C THR A 249 -14.37 13.73 1.67
N LEU A 250 -14.22 13.66 0.35
CA LEU A 250 -15.30 13.90 -0.62
C LEU A 250 -16.42 12.88 -0.44
N LEU A 251 -16.11 11.58 -0.33
CA LEU A 251 -17.11 10.54 -0.09
C LEU A 251 -17.89 10.82 1.19
N ASN A 252 -17.21 11.14 2.29
CA ASN A 252 -17.83 11.47 3.57
C ASN A 252 -18.75 12.68 3.47
N ALA A 253 -18.31 13.75 2.83
CA ALA A 253 -19.03 14.99 2.71
C ALA A 253 -20.30 14.83 1.85
N LEU A 254 -20.26 14.02 0.78
CA LEU A 254 -21.42 13.75 -0.07
C LEU A 254 -22.41 12.78 0.56
N THR A 255 -21.98 11.90 1.47
CA THR A 255 -22.82 10.80 1.97
C THR A 255 -23.15 10.88 3.45
N GLY A 256 -22.57 11.83 4.20
CA GLY A 256 -22.64 11.88 5.65
C GLY A 256 -22.00 10.68 6.36
N ALA A 257 -21.19 9.89 5.64
CA ALA A 257 -20.54 8.69 6.16
C ALA A 257 -19.32 9.07 7.00
N GLY A 258 -19.10 8.39 8.12
CA GLY A 258 -17.93 8.56 8.97
C GLY A 258 -16.75 7.66 8.54
N VAL A 259 -16.37 7.67 7.25
CA VAL A 259 -15.18 6.95 6.79
C VAL A 259 -13.94 7.66 7.33
N LEU A 260 -12.92 6.88 7.73
CA LEU A 260 -11.67 7.44 8.22
C LEU A 260 -11.02 8.31 7.13
N ALA A 261 -11.00 9.61 7.34
CA ALA A 261 -10.33 10.58 6.48
C ALA A 261 -9.21 11.21 7.30
N GLU A 262 -8.00 10.76 7.09
CA GLU A 262 -6.79 11.32 7.71
C GLU A 262 -5.96 12.05 6.64
N ASP A 263 -5.23 13.07 7.06
CA ASP A 263 -4.25 13.78 6.22
C ASP A 263 -2.95 12.96 6.16
N LYS A 264 -3.06 11.71 5.70
CA LYS A 264 -1.98 10.74 5.56
C LYS A 264 -2.11 9.97 4.26
N LEU A 265 -0.99 9.53 3.72
CA LEU A 265 -0.98 8.70 2.52
C LEU A 265 -1.70 7.36 2.80
N PHE A 266 -2.43 6.85 1.80
CA PHE A 266 -3.19 5.60 1.91
C PHE A 266 -4.14 5.51 3.11
N ALA A 267 -4.87 6.61 3.40
CA ALA A 267 -5.88 6.61 4.45
C ALA A 267 -6.97 5.55 4.22
N THR A 268 -7.32 5.29 2.96
CA THR A 268 -8.28 4.25 2.54
C THR A 268 -7.56 3.18 1.73
N LEU A 269 -7.64 1.94 2.18
CA LEU A 269 -7.19 0.74 1.45
C LEU A 269 -8.36 -0.12 0.99
N ASP A 270 -9.34 -0.29 1.87
CA ASP A 270 -10.53 -1.10 1.62
C ASP A 270 -11.54 -0.33 0.78
N LEU A 271 -12.17 -1.00 -0.16
CA LEU A 271 -13.25 -0.44 -0.96
C LEU A 271 -14.41 -0.02 -0.06
N THR A 272 -14.78 1.25 -0.12
CA THR A 272 -15.96 1.77 0.56
C THR A 272 -16.96 2.26 -0.47
N SER A 273 -18.16 1.67 -0.47
CA SER A 273 -19.25 2.08 -1.35
C SER A 273 -20.39 2.73 -0.57
N ARG A 274 -20.96 3.80 -1.11
CA ARG A 274 -22.08 4.55 -0.52
C ARG A 274 -23.05 4.99 -1.60
N ALA A 275 -24.34 4.87 -1.30
CA ALA A 275 -25.39 5.38 -2.17
C ALA A 275 -25.66 6.86 -1.85
N ILE A 276 -25.87 7.64 -2.91
CA ILE A 276 -26.37 9.02 -2.85
C ILE A 276 -27.53 9.15 -3.82
N GLU A 277 -28.33 10.20 -3.68
CA GLU A 277 -29.37 10.58 -4.60
C GLU A 277 -28.89 11.77 -5.45
N LEU A 278 -29.00 11.65 -6.75
CA LEU A 278 -28.67 12.72 -7.69
C LEU A 278 -29.82 13.74 -7.77
N PRO A 279 -29.56 14.99 -8.25
CA PRO A 279 -30.59 16.02 -8.38
C PRO A 279 -31.79 15.64 -9.23
N ASP A 280 -31.63 14.68 -10.13
CA ASP A 280 -32.70 14.13 -10.98
C ASP A 280 -33.46 12.96 -10.34
N GLY A 281 -33.16 12.60 -9.10
CA GLY A 281 -33.81 11.54 -8.35
C GLY A 281 -33.24 10.14 -8.61
N ARG A 282 -32.20 9.99 -9.45
CA ARG A 282 -31.55 8.69 -9.68
C ARG A 282 -30.72 8.29 -8.46
N SER A 283 -30.78 6.99 -8.10
CA SER A 283 -29.87 6.41 -7.11
C SER A 283 -28.49 6.18 -7.73
N PHE A 284 -27.45 6.68 -7.10
CA PHE A 284 -26.08 6.61 -7.57
C PHE A 284 -25.15 6.05 -6.48
N THR A 285 -24.32 5.08 -6.79
CA THR A 285 -23.39 4.50 -5.84
C THR A 285 -21.98 5.04 -6.09
N LEU A 286 -21.42 5.72 -5.11
CA LEU A 286 -20.00 6.13 -5.11
C LEU A 286 -19.14 5.06 -4.46
N VAL A 287 -18.00 4.77 -5.09
CA VAL A 287 -17.00 3.81 -4.60
C VAL A 287 -15.68 4.54 -4.43
N ASP A 288 -15.16 4.60 -3.20
CA ASP A 288 -13.82 5.10 -2.92
C ASP A 288 -12.78 4.02 -3.21
N THR A 289 -11.72 4.39 -3.90
CA THR A 289 -10.64 3.48 -4.27
C THR A 289 -9.35 3.81 -3.54
N VAL A 290 -8.38 2.91 -3.60
CA VAL A 290 -7.03 3.12 -3.06
C VAL A 290 -6.38 4.33 -3.74
N GLY A 291 -5.73 5.17 -2.96
CA GLY A 291 -4.94 6.28 -3.49
C GLY A 291 -3.76 5.80 -4.33
N LEU A 292 -3.49 6.50 -5.42
CA LEU A 292 -2.34 6.24 -6.27
C LEU A 292 -1.14 7.06 -5.82
N ILE A 293 0.07 6.57 -6.09
CA ILE A 293 1.34 7.25 -5.87
C ILE A 293 2.23 7.09 -7.10
N ARG A 294 3.26 7.91 -7.19
CA ARG A 294 4.32 7.76 -8.21
C ARG A 294 5.06 6.45 -8.01
N ARG A 295 5.50 5.86 -9.12
CA ARG A 295 6.35 4.66 -9.10
C ARG A 295 5.76 3.52 -8.25
N LEU A 296 4.43 3.34 -8.33
CA LEU A 296 3.77 2.22 -7.66
C LEU A 296 4.34 0.91 -8.22
N PRO A 297 4.92 0.03 -7.40
CA PRO A 297 5.49 -1.22 -7.85
C PRO A 297 4.47 -2.10 -8.58
N HIS A 298 4.85 -2.67 -9.73
CA HIS A 298 3.93 -3.47 -10.57
C HIS A 298 3.26 -4.61 -9.82
N HIS A 299 3.95 -5.28 -8.92
CA HIS A 299 3.36 -6.36 -8.12
C HIS A 299 2.35 -5.85 -7.08
N LEU A 300 2.42 -4.58 -6.66
CA LEU A 300 1.37 -3.96 -5.85
C LEU A 300 0.16 -3.61 -6.71
N VAL A 301 0.36 -3.10 -7.92
CA VAL A 301 -0.74 -2.91 -8.89
C VAL A 301 -1.49 -4.22 -9.10
N GLU A 302 -0.76 -5.34 -9.29
CA GLU A 302 -1.36 -6.66 -9.45
C GLU A 302 -2.12 -7.13 -8.18
N ALA A 303 -1.56 -6.90 -7.01
CA ALA A 303 -2.18 -7.26 -5.74
C ALA A 303 -3.49 -6.49 -5.48
N PHE A 304 -3.54 -5.21 -5.86
CA PHE A 304 -4.70 -4.33 -5.70
C PHE A 304 -5.52 -4.16 -6.98
N LYS A 305 -5.21 -4.96 -8.01
CA LYS A 305 -5.94 -4.95 -9.29
C LYS A 305 -7.45 -5.05 -9.08
N SER A 306 -7.88 -5.88 -8.16
CA SER A 306 -9.31 -6.08 -7.86
C SER A 306 -10.00 -4.84 -7.26
N THR A 307 -9.26 -3.99 -6.52
CA THR A 307 -9.79 -2.71 -6.04
C THR A 307 -9.82 -1.65 -7.13
N LEU A 308 -8.85 -1.69 -8.03
CA LEU A 308 -8.78 -0.81 -9.20
C LEU A 308 -9.76 -1.27 -10.30
N GLU A 309 -10.10 -2.55 -10.40
CA GLU A 309 -11.12 -3.09 -11.31
C GLU A 309 -12.55 -2.62 -10.99
N GLU A 310 -12.82 -2.14 -9.76
CA GLU A 310 -14.09 -1.43 -9.50
C GLU A 310 -14.16 -0.13 -10.29
N ALA A 311 -13.05 0.60 -10.47
CA ALA A 311 -13.00 1.75 -11.35
C ALA A 311 -13.28 1.37 -12.81
N ALA A 312 -12.71 0.26 -13.30
CA ALA A 312 -12.97 -0.25 -14.66
C ALA A 312 -14.40 -0.76 -14.87
N SER A 313 -15.14 -1.00 -13.79
CA SER A 313 -16.54 -1.43 -13.83
C SER A 313 -17.53 -0.30 -13.57
N ALA A 314 -17.06 0.90 -13.31
CA ALA A 314 -17.88 2.07 -13.04
C ALA A 314 -18.52 2.63 -14.33
N ASP A 315 -19.61 3.35 -14.18
CA ASP A 315 -20.28 4.06 -15.28
C ASP A 315 -19.65 5.46 -15.50
N ILE A 316 -18.98 5.98 -14.45
CA ILE A 316 -18.27 7.25 -14.48
C ILE A 316 -17.12 7.26 -13.50
N ILE A 317 -16.03 7.96 -13.80
CA ILE A 317 -14.88 8.14 -12.93
C ILE A 317 -14.82 9.59 -12.45
N LEU A 318 -14.72 9.77 -11.13
CA LEU A 318 -14.42 11.04 -10.49
C LEU A 318 -12.94 11.09 -10.19
N HIS A 319 -12.17 11.76 -11.05
CA HIS A 319 -10.73 11.92 -10.89
C HIS A 319 -10.43 13.11 -9.99
N VAL A 320 -10.17 12.84 -8.70
CA VAL A 320 -9.93 13.85 -7.67
C VAL A 320 -8.47 14.27 -7.65
N CYS A 321 -8.24 15.57 -7.83
CA CYS A 321 -6.92 16.20 -7.80
C CYS A 321 -6.89 17.27 -6.69
N ASP A 322 -5.76 17.39 -6.01
CA ASP A 322 -5.52 18.50 -5.07
C ASP A 322 -5.14 19.75 -5.89
N ALA A 323 -6.05 20.74 -5.95
CA ALA A 323 -5.81 21.95 -6.71
C ALA A 323 -4.72 22.86 -6.10
N SER A 324 -4.43 22.68 -4.80
CA SER A 324 -3.39 23.45 -4.10
C SER A 324 -1.98 22.88 -4.25
N ASP A 325 -1.86 21.68 -4.84
CA ASP A 325 -0.58 21.00 -5.03
C ASP A 325 0.14 21.58 -6.28
N PRO A 326 1.38 22.08 -6.14
CA PRO A 326 2.17 22.55 -7.29
C PRO A 326 2.34 21.50 -8.38
N GLU A 327 2.33 20.22 -8.03
CA GLU A 327 2.50 19.08 -8.92
C GLU A 327 1.17 18.44 -9.36
N ALA A 328 0.03 19.10 -9.10
CA ALA A 328 -1.31 18.57 -9.41
C ALA A 328 -1.42 18.03 -10.83
N ARG A 329 -0.81 18.73 -11.81
CA ARG A 329 -0.83 18.34 -13.23
C ARG A 329 -0.11 17.02 -13.50
N GLU A 330 1.06 16.83 -12.92
CA GLU A 330 1.87 15.61 -13.11
C GLU A 330 1.23 14.41 -12.41
N LYS A 331 0.74 14.62 -11.18
CA LYS A 331 -0.01 13.62 -10.41
C LYS A 331 -1.30 13.22 -11.15
N ALA A 332 -1.99 14.17 -11.78
CA ALA A 332 -3.15 13.91 -12.60
C ALA A 332 -2.81 13.06 -13.83
N GLN A 333 -1.74 13.39 -14.55
CA GLN A 333 -1.29 12.60 -15.69
C GLN A 333 -0.91 11.17 -15.31
N THR A 334 -0.19 10.99 -14.20
CA THR A 334 0.16 9.65 -13.67
C THR A 334 -1.08 8.82 -13.40
N THR A 335 -2.09 9.43 -12.77
CA THR A 335 -3.38 8.77 -12.49
C THR A 335 -4.09 8.36 -13.79
N LEU A 336 -4.20 9.26 -14.75
CA LEU A 336 -4.89 8.99 -16.03
C LEU A 336 -4.17 7.93 -16.86
N SER A 337 -2.82 7.91 -16.86
CA SER A 337 -2.04 6.87 -17.53
C SER A 337 -2.31 5.50 -16.95
N LEU A 338 -2.33 5.39 -15.62
CA LEU A 338 -2.63 4.14 -14.93
C LEU A 338 -4.08 3.67 -15.19
N LEU A 339 -5.05 4.60 -15.20
CA LEU A 339 -6.44 4.27 -15.56
C LEU A 339 -6.54 3.73 -16.99
N SER A 340 -5.78 4.29 -17.92
CA SER A 340 -5.71 3.78 -19.30
C SER A 340 -5.13 2.36 -19.36
N GLU A 341 -4.05 2.08 -18.63
CA GLU A 341 -3.44 0.73 -18.52
C GLU A 341 -4.42 -0.30 -17.92
N LEU A 342 -5.29 0.15 -17.01
CA LEU A 342 -6.32 -0.69 -16.38
C LEU A 342 -7.56 -0.90 -17.27
N GLY A 343 -7.59 -0.33 -18.49
CA GLY A 343 -8.69 -0.48 -19.42
C GLY A 343 -9.89 0.45 -19.14
N CYS A 344 -9.69 1.54 -18.41
CA CYS A 344 -10.73 2.53 -18.10
C CYS A 344 -10.88 3.63 -19.19
N GLY A 345 -10.20 3.52 -20.33
CA GLY A 345 -10.10 4.60 -21.33
C GLY A 345 -11.43 5.01 -21.98
N GLU A 346 -12.44 4.15 -21.97
CA GLU A 346 -13.77 4.42 -22.54
C GLU A 346 -14.79 4.96 -21.52
N ILE A 347 -14.40 5.02 -20.23
CA ILE A 347 -15.30 5.46 -19.16
C ILE A 347 -15.26 6.99 -19.07
N PRO A 348 -16.41 7.68 -19.01
CA PRO A 348 -16.43 9.13 -18.81
C PRO A 348 -15.68 9.53 -17.53
N VAL A 349 -14.83 10.55 -17.63
CA VAL A 349 -14.05 11.07 -16.51
C VAL A 349 -14.45 12.50 -16.21
N ILE A 350 -14.81 12.79 -14.97
CA ILE A 350 -14.95 14.14 -14.44
C ILE A 350 -13.71 14.44 -13.60
N THR A 351 -12.97 15.49 -13.95
CA THR A 351 -11.86 15.98 -13.13
C THR A 351 -12.42 16.85 -12.00
N VAL A 352 -12.14 16.44 -10.77
CA VAL A 352 -12.60 17.14 -9.56
C VAL A 352 -11.40 17.81 -8.91
N LEU A 353 -11.27 19.12 -9.09
CA LEU A 353 -10.23 19.94 -8.47
C LEU A 353 -10.66 20.27 -7.04
N ASN A 354 -10.15 19.48 -6.10
CA ASN A 354 -10.46 19.60 -4.68
C ASN A 354 -9.49 20.56 -3.98
N LYS A 355 -9.85 20.95 -2.74
CA LYS A 355 -9.11 21.90 -1.87
C LYS A 355 -9.02 23.31 -2.48
N CYS A 356 -10.03 23.72 -3.25
CA CYS A 356 -10.09 25.07 -3.81
C CYS A 356 -10.13 26.19 -2.73
N ASP A 357 -10.47 25.85 -1.48
CA ASP A 357 -10.39 26.72 -0.33
C ASP A 357 -8.96 27.17 0.04
N LYS A 358 -7.95 26.52 -0.51
CA LYS A 358 -6.54 26.88 -0.34
C LYS A 358 -5.97 27.73 -1.47
N LEU A 359 -6.75 27.99 -2.53
CA LEU A 359 -6.33 28.81 -3.66
C LEU A 359 -6.65 30.28 -3.41
N ASP A 360 -5.68 31.14 -3.70
CA ASP A 360 -5.83 32.58 -3.67
C ASP A 360 -6.28 33.17 -5.03
N TYR A 361 -6.57 32.31 -6.01
CA TYR A 361 -6.94 32.68 -7.39
C TYR A 361 -7.96 31.69 -7.97
N GLU A 362 -8.75 32.18 -8.93
CA GLU A 362 -9.69 31.35 -9.68
C GLU A 362 -9.01 30.67 -10.85
N LEU A 363 -9.25 29.35 -10.97
CA LEU A 363 -8.80 28.60 -12.16
C LEU A 363 -9.78 28.82 -13.30
N PRO A 364 -9.31 28.89 -14.56
CA PRO A 364 -10.19 29.01 -15.71
C PRO A 364 -11.08 27.76 -15.83
N PRO A 365 -12.35 27.92 -16.24
CA PRO A 365 -13.22 26.77 -16.47
C PRO A 365 -12.64 25.87 -17.56
N ALA A 366 -12.70 24.57 -17.33
CA ALA A 366 -12.27 23.55 -18.28
C ALA A 366 -13.37 22.50 -18.47
N GLU A 367 -13.40 21.90 -19.63
CA GLU A 367 -14.39 20.88 -19.97
C GLU A 367 -14.29 19.68 -19.00
N ASN A 368 -15.43 19.16 -18.59
CA ASN A 368 -15.52 18.05 -17.65
C ASN A 368 -14.70 18.25 -16.33
N THR A 369 -14.57 19.50 -15.90
CA THR A 369 -13.81 19.87 -14.70
C THR A 369 -14.71 20.63 -13.73
N VAL A 370 -14.71 20.23 -12.47
CA VAL A 370 -15.46 20.86 -11.39
C VAL A 370 -14.52 21.21 -10.24
N MET A 371 -14.62 22.44 -9.72
CA MET A 371 -13.86 22.89 -8.57
C MET A 371 -14.68 22.70 -7.29
N ILE A 372 -14.08 22.08 -6.28
CA ILE A 372 -14.73 21.82 -5.01
C ILE A 372 -13.82 22.10 -3.81
N SER A 373 -14.45 22.29 -2.67
CA SER A 373 -13.81 22.07 -1.37
C SER A 373 -14.58 20.98 -0.61
N ALA A 374 -14.03 19.80 -0.57
CA ALA A 374 -14.63 18.70 0.20
C ALA A 374 -14.73 19.00 1.69
N LYS A 375 -13.90 19.92 2.19
CA LYS A 375 -13.91 20.38 3.59
C LYS A 375 -15.08 21.30 3.88
N ASN A 376 -15.40 22.21 2.97
CA ASN A 376 -16.38 23.28 3.16
C ASN A 376 -17.73 22.99 2.48
N GLY A 377 -17.81 21.96 1.62
CA GLY A 377 -18.99 21.63 0.83
C GLY A 377 -19.19 22.51 -0.41
N THR A 378 -18.22 23.36 -0.77
CA THR A 378 -18.31 24.23 -1.95
C THR A 378 -18.25 23.40 -3.23
N GLY A 379 -19.04 23.74 -4.26
CA GLY A 379 -19.03 23.12 -5.57
C GLY A 379 -19.72 21.75 -5.66
N PHE A 380 -20.45 21.33 -4.64
CA PHE A 380 -21.11 20.01 -4.62
C PHE A 380 -22.33 19.94 -5.55
N ASP A 381 -23.11 21.01 -5.65
CA ASP A 381 -24.27 21.06 -6.54
C ASP A 381 -23.84 20.97 -8.00
N GLU A 382 -22.75 21.65 -8.35
CA GLU A 382 -22.13 21.61 -9.68
C GLU A 382 -21.56 20.21 -9.98
N LEU A 383 -20.93 19.58 -8.99
CA LEU A 383 -20.41 18.21 -9.13
C LEU A 383 -21.53 17.20 -9.34
N LEU A 384 -22.58 17.25 -8.52
CA LEU A 384 -23.73 16.34 -8.64
C LEU A 384 -24.46 16.54 -9.97
N LYS A 385 -24.58 17.79 -10.44
CA LYS A 385 -25.14 18.09 -11.76
C LYS A 385 -24.26 17.55 -12.88
N ALA A 386 -22.93 17.75 -12.83
CA ALA A 386 -22.01 17.23 -13.80
C ALA A 386 -22.03 15.68 -13.86
N ILE A 387 -22.18 15.01 -12.73
CA ILE A 387 -22.38 13.54 -12.68
C ILE A 387 -23.68 13.17 -13.41
N SER A 388 -24.79 13.84 -13.08
CA SER A 388 -26.10 13.59 -13.69
C SER A 388 -26.10 13.78 -15.20
N ASP A 389 -25.45 14.84 -15.69
CA ASP A 389 -25.36 15.20 -17.12
C ASP A 389 -24.47 14.20 -17.92
N ASN A 390 -23.46 13.60 -17.30
CA ASN A 390 -22.54 12.63 -17.93
C ASN A 390 -23.02 11.17 -17.83
N LEU A 391 -24.02 10.88 -17.04
CA LEU A 391 -24.64 9.54 -17.00
C LEU A 391 -25.63 9.42 -18.14
N THR A 392 -25.32 8.59 -19.13
CA THR A 392 -26.29 8.23 -20.17
C THR A 392 -27.49 7.53 -19.57
N ASP A 393 -28.70 7.86 -20.04
CA ASP A 393 -29.92 7.13 -19.68
C ASP A 393 -29.76 5.66 -20.09
N LYS A 394 -29.75 4.78 -19.09
CA LYS A 394 -29.74 3.32 -19.27
C LYS A 394 -31.13 2.73 -19.18
#